data_d53063af46e829834a83fc5a23a5916b
#
_entry.id   d53063af46e829834a83fc5a23a5916b
#
_cell.length_a   1.000
_cell.length_b   1.000
_cell.length_c   1.000
_cell.angle_alpha   90.00
_cell.angle_beta   90.00
_cell.angle_gamma   90.00
#
_symmetry.space_group_name_H-M   'P 1'
#
loop_
_entity.id
_entity.type
_entity.pdbx_description
1 polymer ?
#
loop_
_entity_poly.entity_id
_entity_poly.type
_entity_poly.pdbx_seq_one_letter_code
_entity_poly.pdbx_strand_id
1 'polypeptide(L)'
;MLSRRSVRIKVMQLLYMLNRDEQIAFTDLVKDYNDGIWKTYELYIFQLHLLLKVAQFAEKDAANRIAKLLPGDDDRSFTPRLYENECTQSLANHVAFLNIAAKYKVNEGLDEDHIRTLYQAFYETDEYKNYLALPEPTVDEHRKVLVELYR
;
A
#
# COMPACT_ATOMS: atom_id res chain seq x y z
N MET A 1 -6.46 -8.05 -6.84
CA MET A 1 -7.44 -8.93 -7.49
C MET A 1 -7.12 -10.39 -7.14
N LEU A 2 -8.11 -11.17 -6.69
CA LEU A 2 -7.88 -12.58 -6.37
C LEU A 2 -7.54 -13.36 -7.64
N SER A 3 -6.37 -14.02 -7.65
CA SER A 3 -5.98 -14.87 -8.76
C SER A 3 -6.85 -16.14 -8.80
N ARG A 4 -6.97 -16.77 -9.97
CA ARG A 4 -7.65 -18.08 -10.11
C ARG A 4 -7.05 -19.12 -9.15
N ARG A 5 -5.73 -19.05 -8.92
CA ARG A 5 -5.04 -19.93 -7.97
C ARG A 5 -5.51 -19.67 -6.54
N SER A 6 -5.60 -18.41 -6.10
CA SER A 6 -6.05 -18.06 -4.75
C SER A 6 -7.49 -18.50 -4.50
N VAL A 7 -8.38 -18.33 -5.49
CA VAL A 7 -9.77 -18.81 -5.42
C VAL A 7 -9.81 -20.33 -5.25
N ARG A 8 -9.05 -21.07 -6.06
CA ARG A 8 -8.98 -22.55 -5.96
C ARG A 8 -8.46 -23.01 -4.60
N ILE A 9 -7.44 -22.35 -4.05
CA ILE A 9 -6.91 -22.67 -2.72
C ILE A 9 -8.00 -22.47 -1.66
N LYS A 10 -8.73 -21.35 -1.68
CA LYS A 10 -9.85 -21.11 -0.75
C LYS A 10 -10.95 -22.17 -0.86
N VAL A 11 -11.34 -22.52 -2.08
CA VAL A 11 -12.35 -23.60 -2.31
C VAL A 11 -11.84 -24.94 -1.77
N MET A 12 -10.58 -25.29 -2.03
CA MET A 12 -9.98 -26.53 -1.50
C MET A 12 -9.96 -26.56 0.02
N GLN A 13 -9.63 -25.45 0.67
CA GLN A 13 -9.65 -25.34 2.13
C GLN A 13 -11.07 -25.58 2.69
N LEU A 14 -12.09 -25.00 2.07
CA LEU A 14 -13.49 -25.17 2.49
C LEU A 14 -13.98 -26.60 2.27
N LEU A 15 -13.65 -27.21 1.13
CA LEU A 15 -13.98 -28.60 0.85
C LEU A 15 -13.29 -29.57 1.83
N TYR A 16 -12.04 -29.26 2.22
CA TYR A 16 -11.34 -30.02 3.24
C TYR A 16 -12.03 -29.90 4.61
N MET A 17 -12.47 -28.71 4.99
CA MET A 17 -13.23 -28.48 6.22
C MET A 17 -14.55 -29.29 6.22
N LEU A 18 -15.30 -29.23 5.12
CA LEU A 18 -16.55 -30.01 4.94
C LEU A 18 -16.32 -31.51 5.07
N ASN A 19 -15.25 -32.02 4.46
CA ASN A 19 -14.93 -33.46 4.51
C ASN A 19 -14.46 -33.93 5.90
N ARG A 20 -13.96 -33.00 6.73
CA ARG A 20 -13.48 -33.31 8.07
C ARG A 20 -14.55 -33.20 9.14
N ASP A 21 -15.53 -32.32 8.93
CA ASP A 21 -16.61 -32.05 9.87
C ASP A 21 -17.96 -32.10 9.13
N GLU A 22 -18.64 -33.24 9.27
CA GLU A 22 -19.95 -33.50 8.65
C GLU A 22 -21.08 -32.61 9.24
N GLN A 23 -20.84 -31.91 10.35
CA GLN A 23 -21.87 -31.08 10.98
C GLN A 23 -21.89 -29.65 10.38
N ILE A 24 -20.91 -29.28 9.57
CA ILE A 24 -20.87 -27.97 8.92
C ILE A 24 -21.93 -27.90 7.82
N ALA A 25 -22.86 -26.97 7.93
CA ALA A 25 -23.84 -26.74 6.89
C ALA A 25 -23.19 -26.10 5.64
N PHE A 26 -23.60 -26.53 4.46
CA PHE A 26 -23.10 -25.95 3.21
C PHE A 26 -23.31 -24.44 3.12
N THR A 27 -24.40 -23.92 3.68
CA THR A 27 -24.69 -22.49 3.76
C THR A 27 -23.64 -21.70 4.55
N ASP A 28 -23.11 -22.28 5.61
CA ASP A 28 -22.08 -21.63 6.44
C ASP A 28 -20.74 -21.58 5.68
N LEU A 29 -20.42 -22.64 4.94
CA LEU A 29 -19.24 -22.66 4.06
C LEU A 29 -19.30 -21.59 2.97
N VAL A 30 -20.47 -21.40 2.35
CA VAL A 30 -20.66 -20.34 1.33
C VAL A 30 -20.51 -18.97 1.95
N LYS A 31 -21.00 -18.78 3.17
CA LYS A 31 -20.82 -17.53 3.93
C LYS A 31 -19.35 -17.28 4.22
N ASP A 32 -18.65 -18.28 4.78
CA ASP A 32 -17.23 -18.18 5.12
C ASP A 32 -16.36 -17.90 3.87
N TYR A 33 -16.73 -18.49 2.73
CA TYR A 33 -16.09 -18.20 1.45
C TYR A 33 -16.22 -16.73 1.07
N ASN A 34 -17.45 -16.21 1.09
CA ASN A 34 -17.71 -14.80 0.76
C ASN A 34 -17.02 -13.86 1.72
N ASP A 35 -17.11 -14.11 3.02
CA ASP A 35 -16.44 -13.31 4.06
C ASP A 35 -14.91 -13.32 3.86
N GLY A 36 -14.34 -14.46 3.50
CA GLY A 36 -12.93 -14.57 3.20
C GLY A 36 -12.49 -13.79 1.94
N ILE A 37 -13.37 -13.68 0.94
CA ILE A 37 -13.13 -12.83 -0.24
C ILE A 37 -13.19 -11.35 0.14
N TRP A 38 -14.20 -10.94 0.90
CA TRP A 38 -14.35 -9.56 1.34
C TRP A 38 -13.20 -9.10 2.23
N LYS A 39 -12.75 -9.93 3.17
CA LYS A 39 -11.56 -9.65 3.99
C LYS A 39 -10.29 -9.51 3.15
N THR A 40 -10.15 -10.30 2.09
CA THR A 40 -9.01 -10.16 1.16
C THR A 40 -9.06 -8.85 0.38
N TYR A 41 -10.26 -8.42 -0.02
CA TYR A 41 -10.45 -7.12 -0.67
C TYR A 41 -10.17 -5.96 0.28
N GLU A 42 -10.65 -6.03 1.51
CA GLU A 42 -10.37 -5.05 2.56
C GLU A 42 -8.87 -4.91 2.82
N LEU A 43 -8.15 -6.04 2.93
CA LEU A 43 -6.70 -6.04 3.06
C LEU A 43 -6.01 -5.37 1.87
N TYR A 44 -6.48 -5.61 0.66
CA TYR A 44 -5.94 -4.97 -0.54
C TYR A 44 -6.13 -3.44 -0.51
N ILE A 45 -7.31 -2.96 -0.10
CA ILE A 45 -7.57 -1.53 0.07
C ILE A 45 -6.67 -0.94 1.17
N PHE A 46 -6.50 -1.67 2.29
CA PHE A 46 -5.59 -1.28 3.36
C PHE A 46 -4.15 -1.12 2.86
N GLN A 47 -3.64 -2.09 2.11
CA GLN A 47 -2.27 -2.04 1.57
C GLN A 47 -2.06 -0.87 0.59
N LEU A 48 -3.03 -0.61 -0.29
CA LEU A 48 -2.95 0.55 -1.19
C LEU A 48 -3.00 1.87 -0.43
N HIS A 49 -3.80 1.94 0.63
CA HIS A 49 -3.88 3.14 1.46
C HIS A 49 -2.59 3.35 2.28
N LEU A 50 -2.01 2.28 2.82
CA LEU A 50 -0.72 2.30 3.50
C LEU A 50 0.38 2.80 2.54
N LEU A 51 0.45 2.26 1.32
CA LEU A 51 1.38 2.71 0.28
C LEU A 51 1.24 4.21 0.03
N LEU A 52 0.01 4.71 -0.11
CA LEU A 52 -0.26 6.13 -0.29
C LEU A 52 0.24 6.96 0.91
N LYS A 53 0.01 6.49 2.13
CA LYS A 53 0.46 7.17 3.36
C LYS A 53 1.98 7.18 3.49
N VAL A 54 2.65 6.10 3.13
CA VAL A 54 4.12 6.05 3.09
C VAL A 54 4.66 7.02 2.03
N ALA A 55 4.04 7.09 0.84
CA ALA A 55 4.43 8.06 -0.18
C ALA A 55 4.19 9.51 0.27
N GLN A 56 3.07 9.80 0.96
CA GLN A 56 2.79 11.11 1.56
C GLN A 56 3.81 11.53 2.61
N PHE A 57 4.43 10.56 3.30
CA PHE A 57 5.46 10.87 4.29
C PHE A 57 6.68 11.58 3.69
N ALA A 58 6.93 11.42 2.38
CA ALA A 58 8.00 12.16 1.67
C ALA A 58 7.84 13.68 1.76
N GLU A 59 6.59 14.21 1.76
CA GLU A 59 6.35 15.66 1.96
C GLU A 59 6.74 16.10 3.38
N LYS A 60 6.37 15.28 4.37
CA LYS A 60 6.72 15.54 5.77
C LYS A 60 8.23 15.49 5.98
N ASP A 61 8.91 14.54 5.33
CA ASP A 61 10.37 14.45 5.35
C ASP A 61 11.02 15.67 4.68
N ALA A 62 10.53 16.11 3.53
CA ALA A 62 11.00 17.33 2.87
C ALA A 62 10.87 18.56 3.77
N ALA A 63 9.70 18.74 4.40
CA ALA A 63 9.47 19.84 5.34
C ALA A 63 10.43 19.79 6.55
N ASN A 64 10.64 18.59 7.12
CA ASN A 64 11.56 18.40 8.24
C ASN A 64 13.02 18.68 7.87
N ARG A 65 13.45 18.35 6.65
CA ARG A 65 14.81 18.63 6.15
C ARG A 65 15.06 20.12 6.04
N ILE A 66 14.11 20.87 5.49
CA ILE A 66 14.19 22.33 5.37
C ILE A 66 14.16 23.02 6.73
N ALA A 67 13.42 22.46 7.70
CA ALA A 67 13.29 23.00 9.05
C ALA A 67 14.51 22.77 9.96
N LYS A 68 15.53 22.02 9.50
CA LYS A 68 16.77 21.84 10.26
C LYS A 68 17.46 23.18 10.49
N LEU A 69 18.12 23.33 11.63
CA LEU A 69 18.84 24.55 11.98
C LEU A 69 19.96 24.89 10.97
N LEU A 70 20.60 23.86 10.40
CA LEU A 70 21.65 23.94 9.37
C LEU A 70 21.35 22.89 8.28
N PRO A 71 20.45 23.19 7.35
CA PRO A 71 20.16 22.26 6.25
C PRO A 71 21.35 22.19 5.30
N GLY A 72 21.82 20.96 5.00
CA GLY A 72 22.84 20.72 3.98
C GLY A 72 22.32 20.95 2.57
N ASP A 73 23.20 20.87 1.58
CA ASP A 73 22.80 21.03 0.17
C ASP A 73 21.86 19.89 -0.28
N ASP A 74 22.06 18.68 0.22
CA ASP A 74 21.18 17.53 -0.03
C ASP A 74 19.78 17.74 0.60
N ASP A 75 19.70 18.38 1.77
CA ASP A 75 18.44 18.70 2.42
C ASP A 75 17.63 19.75 1.65
N ARG A 76 18.34 20.72 1.03
CA ARG A 76 17.72 21.80 0.23
C ARG A 76 17.29 21.33 -1.16
N SER A 77 18.00 20.38 -1.73
CA SER A 77 17.72 19.84 -3.06
C SER A 77 16.70 18.68 -3.05
N PHE A 78 16.37 18.17 -1.84
CA PHE A 78 15.43 17.06 -1.71
C PHE A 78 14.02 17.49 -2.14
N THR A 79 13.42 16.73 -3.05
CA THR A 79 12.03 16.91 -3.49
C THR A 79 11.20 15.70 -3.07
N PRO A 80 9.95 15.86 -2.63
CA PRO A 80 9.06 14.76 -2.24
C PRO A 80 8.49 14.03 -3.47
N ARG A 81 9.35 13.70 -4.42
CA ARG A 81 9.06 13.15 -5.74
C ARG A 81 8.22 11.87 -5.68
N LEU A 82 8.35 11.09 -4.60
CA LEU A 82 7.56 9.86 -4.40
C LEU A 82 6.06 10.18 -4.28
N TYR A 83 5.71 11.28 -3.64
CA TYR A 83 4.33 11.71 -3.50
C TYR A 83 3.85 12.54 -4.70
N GLU A 84 4.70 13.40 -5.23
CA GLU A 84 4.37 14.32 -6.33
C GLU A 84 4.21 13.63 -7.68
N ASN A 85 4.63 12.37 -7.82
CA ASN A 85 4.51 11.66 -9.08
C ASN A 85 3.05 11.40 -9.49
N GLU A 86 2.81 11.35 -10.81
CA GLU A 86 1.47 11.22 -11.38
C GLU A 86 0.70 10.00 -10.88
N CYS A 87 1.38 8.86 -10.66
CA CYS A 87 0.74 7.62 -10.23
C CYS A 87 0.23 7.75 -8.79
N THR A 88 1.04 8.34 -7.89
CA THR A 88 0.65 8.58 -6.49
C THR A 88 -0.46 9.62 -6.41
N GLN A 89 -0.33 10.72 -7.16
CA GLN A 89 -1.35 11.76 -7.22
C GLN A 89 -2.68 11.24 -7.80
N SER A 90 -2.63 10.38 -8.82
CA SER A 90 -3.82 9.73 -9.37
C SER A 90 -4.53 8.89 -8.31
N LEU A 91 -3.78 8.14 -7.49
CA LEU A 91 -4.35 7.35 -6.39
C LEU A 91 -4.90 8.24 -5.27
N ALA A 92 -4.15 9.30 -4.89
CA ALA A 92 -4.51 10.25 -3.84
C ALA A 92 -5.82 11.00 -4.16
N ASN A 93 -6.08 11.26 -5.43
CA ASN A 93 -7.26 12.00 -5.91
C ASN A 93 -8.40 11.07 -6.38
N HIS A 94 -8.24 9.75 -6.28
CA HIS A 94 -9.24 8.80 -6.76
C HIS A 94 -10.42 8.68 -5.77
N VAL A 95 -11.48 9.42 -6.01
CA VAL A 95 -12.64 9.56 -5.11
C VAL A 95 -13.25 8.21 -4.70
N ALA A 96 -13.41 7.27 -5.65
CA ALA A 96 -13.99 5.96 -5.33
C ALA A 96 -13.08 5.16 -4.38
N PHE A 97 -11.75 5.23 -4.54
CA PHE A 97 -10.79 4.60 -3.64
C PHE A 97 -10.87 5.20 -2.23
N LEU A 98 -10.87 6.52 -2.13
CA LEU A 98 -10.97 7.23 -0.84
C LEU A 98 -12.27 6.90 -0.10
N ASN A 99 -13.39 6.84 -0.80
CA ASN A 99 -14.68 6.47 -0.22
C ASN A 99 -14.68 5.02 0.31
N ILE A 100 -14.06 4.09 -0.43
CA ILE A 100 -13.93 2.70 0.01
C ILE A 100 -13.00 2.60 1.22
N ALA A 101 -11.86 3.29 1.22
CA ALA A 101 -10.94 3.33 2.35
C ALA A 101 -11.60 3.91 3.62
N ALA A 102 -12.41 4.95 3.46
CA ALA A 102 -13.20 5.51 4.56
C ALA A 102 -14.26 4.53 5.08
N LYS A 103 -14.98 3.83 4.17
CA LYS A 103 -15.97 2.81 4.53
C LYS A 103 -15.37 1.69 5.39
N TYR A 104 -14.17 1.24 5.07
CA TYR A 104 -13.46 0.20 5.82
C TYR A 104 -12.64 0.75 6.99
N LYS A 105 -12.72 2.06 7.27
CA LYS A 105 -12.02 2.72 8.39
C LYS A 105 -10.52 2.44 8.40
N VAL A 106 -9.92 2.39 7.22
CA VAL A 106 -8.52 1.98 7.04
C VAL A 106 -7.55 2.86 7.84
N ASN A 107 -7.88 4.14 8.03
CA ASN A 107 -7.06 5.08 8.80
C ASN A 107 -6.93 4.68 10.29
N GLU A 108 -7.94 4.01 10.87
CA GLU A 108 -7.92 3.62 12.29
C GLU A 108 -6.85 2.54 12.58
N GLY A 109 -6.44 1.78 11.56
CA GLY A 109 -5.41 0.74 11.67
C GLY A 109 -3.99 1.20 11.32
N LEU A 110 -3.78 2.48 10.95
CA LEU A 110 -2.49 3.00 10.56
C LEU A 110 -1.84 3.78 11.71
N ASP A 111 -0.64 3.34 12.08
CA ASP A 111 0.21 4.01 13.03
C ASP A 111 1.26 4.86 12.30
N GLU A 112 1.43 6.11 12.72
CA GLU A 112 2.38 7.05 12.12
C GLU A 112 3.83 6.59 12.28
N ASP A 113 4.17 5.94 13.39
CA ASP A 113 5.51 5.39 13.61
C ASP A 113 5.82 4.23 12.65
N HIS A 114 4.83 3.40 12.34
CA HIS A 114 4.97 2.36 11.32
C HIS A 114 5.17 2.96 9.92
N ILE A 115 4.37 3.98 9.55
CA ILE A 115 4.52 4.68 8.27
C ILE A 115 5.93 5.28 8.14
N ARG A 116 6.41 5.93 9.20
CA ARG A 116 7.76 6.49 9.25
C ARG A 116 8.84 5.43 9.09
N THR A 117 8.71 4.31 9.79
CA THR A 117 9.66 3.20 9.73
C THR A 117 9.72 2.59 8.33
N LEU A 118 8.57 2.35 7.70
CA LEU A 118 8.49 1.85 6.33
C LEU A 118 9.10 2.83 5.33
N TYR A 119 8.81 4.12 5.46
CA TYR A 119 9.40 5.14 4.60
C TYR A 119 10.92 5.19 4.76
N GLN A 120 11.45 5.16 5.98
CA GLN A 120 12.89 5.17 6.24
C GLN A 120 13.57 3.92 5.67
N ALA A 121 12.98 2.75 5.86
CA ALA A 121 13.50 1.52 5.27
C ALA A 121 13.53 1.58 3.74
N PHE A 122 12.48 2.11 3.13
CA PHE A 122 12.43 2.30 1.68
C PHE A 122 13.43 3.35 1.19
N TYR A 123 13.61 4.44 1.94
CA TYR A 123 14.56 5.50 1.62
C TYR A 123 16.01 4.98 1.49
N GLU A 124 16.38 3.96 2.26
CA GLU A 124 17.72 3.36 2.22
C GLU A 124 17.94 2.41 1.03
N THR A 125 16.88 2.03 0.31
CA THR A 125 17.01 1.13 -0.84
C THR A 125 17.72 1.78 -2.02
N ASP A 126 18.47 0.98 -2.77
CA ASP A 126 19.16 1.45 -3.98
C ASP A 126 18.14 1.86 -5.06
N GLU A 127 17.00 1.19 -5.12
CA GLU A 127 15.92 1.47 -6.07
C GLU A 127 15.37 2.89 -5.89
N TYR A 128 15.13 3.29 -4.64
CA TYR A 128 14.64 4.64 -4.36
C TYR A 128 15.71 5.70 -4.56
N LYS A 129 16.97 5.45 -4.16
CA LYS A 129 18.10 6.35 -4.40
C LYS A 129 18.33 6.58 -5.89
N ASN A 130 18.28 5.51 -6.69
CA ASN A 130 18.40 5.60 -8.15
C ASN A 130 17.24 6.39 -8.76
N TYR A 131 16.01 6.18 -8.26
CA TYR A 131 14.84 6.94 -8.72
C TYR A 131 14.96 8.44 -8.41
N LEU A 132 15.46 8.81 -7.23
CA LEU A 132 15.69 10.22 -6.86
C LEU A 132 16.77 10.88 -7.72
N ALA A 133 17.77 10.12 -8.18
CA ALA A 133 18.84 10.62 -9.03
C ALA A 133 18.42 10.89 -10.49
N LEU A 134 17.25 10.39 -10.92
CA LEU A 134 16.76 10.64 -12.27
C LEU A 134 16.39 12.13 -12.44
N PRO A 135 16.82 12.82 -13.49
CA PRO A 135 16.45 14.22 -13.72
C PRO A 135 14.95 14.37 -14.00
N GLU A 136 14.42 13.58 -14.91
CA GLU A 136 13.01 13.57 -15.35
C GLU A 136 12.52 12.13 -15.45
N PRO A 137 11.96 11.54 -14.37
CA PRO A 137 11.44 10.18 -14.42
C PRO A 137 10.23 10.06 -15.33
N THR A 138 10.17 9.00 -16.09
CA THR A 138 9.02 8.62 -16.92
C THR A 138 7.90 7.99 -16.07
N VAL A 139 6.69 7.91 -16.64
CA VAL A 139 5.54 7.24 -15.98
C VAL A 139 5.86 5.78 -15.60
N ASP A 140 6.65 5.08 -16.43
CA ASP A 140 7.04 3.70 -16.11
C ASP A 140 8.05 3.62 -14.97
N GLU A 141 8.92 4.61 -14.79
CA GLU A 141 9.80 4.72 -13.61
C GLU A 141 9.02 5.07 -12.36
N HIS A 142 8.01 5.94 -12.45
CA HIS A 142 7.08 6.19 -11.36
C HIS A 142 6.34 4.92 -10.93
N ARG A 143 5.88 4.09 -11.88
CA ARG A 143 5.25 2.80 -11.58
C ARG A 143 6.22 1.81 -10.94
N LYS A 144 7.44 1.71 -11.45
CA LYS A 144 8.46 0.79 -10.92
C LYS A 144 8.76 1.10 -9.46
N VAL A 145 9.02 2.35 -9.11
CA VAL A 145 9.34 2.74 -7.72
C VAL A 145 8.17 2.45 -6.77
N LEU A 146 6.91 2.62 -7.20
CA LEU A 146 5.75 2.27 -6.38
C LEU A 146 5.56 0.76 -6.24
N VAL A 147 5.91 -0.02 -7.26
CA VAL A 147 5.92 -1.50 -7.17
C VAL A 147 6.99 -1.99 -6.20
N GLU A 148 8.17 -1.36 -6.19
CA GLU A 148 9.22 -1.69 -5.22
C GLU A 148 8.81 -1.29 -3.79
N LEU A 149 8.17 -0.14 -3.60
CA LEU A 149 7.61 0.25 -2.30
C LEU A 149 6.54 -0.74 -1.80
N TYR A 150 5.78 -1.34 -2.72
CA TYR A 150 4.73 -2.32 -2.37
C TYR A 150 5.30 -3.69 -1.98
N ARG A 151 6.49 -4.06 -2.40
CA ARG A 151 7.16 -5.34 -2.11
C ARG A 151 7.73 -5.41 -0.70
#